data_2cdf0cef7a0f7dd810f4ccde834902e7
#
_entry.id   2cdf0cef7a0f7dd810f4ccde834902e7
#
_cell.length_a   1.000
_cell.length_b   1.000
_cell.length_c   1.000
_cell.angle_alpha   90.00
_cell.angle_beta   90.00
_cell.angle_gamma   90.00
#
_symmetry.space_group_name_H-M   'P 1'
#
loop_
_entity.id
_entity.type
_entity.pdbx_description
1 polymer ?
#
loop_
_entity_poly.entity_id
_entity_poly.type
_entity_poly.pdbx_seq_one_letter_code
_entity_poly.pdbx_strand_id
1 'polypeptide(L)'
;MTHPASEPNPPALGAMATDADGTANAREPILATAGVSKTFPGVKALQRVDFRLFPGEIHTLMGQNGAGKSTLINVLTGVVAPDAGTIRLGGEIVAFASPQEAEAAGVRTLYQEVNLCPNLSVAENIFAGRQPRRFGAIDWPDIKRRAQAALARLDVSLDVTRSLDAYPIAVQQMVAIARALSVDARVLILDEPTSSLDDSEVAQLFKILRHLKQSGIAILFVTHFIEQTYAISDRITVMRNGEREGEYLARDLPADQLVSKMVGHERMSARLREAAHEGRDPHENQQGKEAVQPFVELRGVGRRGTMQPLDLDVQPGQILGLAGLLGSGRTETARLLFGADRADSGTILVEGRHVRLRSPRDAVRHGIGYCAEDRKKEGIVAELSIRENILLALQARRGWWRKISRQRACELADLWIERLGIKASDAEQPIALLSGGNQQKALLARWLATDPRLLILDEPTRGIDVAAKFDIMDRLLALCANGLSILFISSEISEVVRVSHRVAVLRDRRKIAEVAGKASNEDNIYRLIAGSGE
;
A
#
# COMPACT_ATOMS: atom_id res chain seq x y z
N MET A 1 -54.63 41.05 12.17
CA MET A 1 -54.53 39.80 12.93
C MET A 1 -53.85 38.77 12.04
N THR A 2 -52.54 38.66 12.14
CA THR A 2 -51.69 37.75 11.38
C THR A 2 -51.06 36.78 12.38
N HIS A 3 -51.37 35.49 12.21
CA HIS A 3 -50.77 34.39 13.00
C HIS A 3 -49.29 34.22 12.64
N PRO A 4 -48.40 33.96 13.60
CA PRO A 4 -47.04 33.60 13.31
C PRO A 4 -46.96 32.11 12.91
N ALA A 5 -46.17 31.85 11.86
CA ALA A 5 -45.87 30.52 11.35
C ALA A 5 -45.02 29.76 12.38
N SER A 6 -45.42 28.52 12.67
CA SER A 6 -44.69 27.55 13.52
C SER A 6 -43.42 27.09 12.84
N GLU A 7 -42.30 27.21 13.56
CA GLU A 7 -41.02 26.61 13.18
C GLU A 7 -41.13 25.07 13.15
N PRO A 8 -40.50 24.39 12.19
CA PRO A 8 -40.48 22.93 12.16
C PRO A 8 -39.51 22.38 13.24
N ASN A 9 -40.04 21.45 14.04
CA ASN A 9 -39.28 20.64 15.01
C ASN A 9 -38.12 19.93 14.30
N PRO A 10 -36.93 19.83 14.94
CA PRO A 10 -35.82 19.06 14.38
C PRO A 10 -36.19 17.55 14.37
N PRO A 11 -35.77 16.82 13.32
CA PRO A 11 -36.07 15.40 13.21
C PRO A 11 -35.44 14.61 14.37
N ALA A 12 -36.22 13.75 14.98
CA ALA A 12 -35.82 12.82 16.02
C ALA A 12 -34.62 11.98 15.55
N LEU A 13 -33.60 11.89 16.43
CA LEU A 13 -32.44 11.01 16.28
C LEU A 13 -32.91 9.58 15.94
N GLY A 14 -32.53 9.12 14.76
CA GLY A 14 -32.77 7.76 14.28
C GLY A 14 -32.24 6.71 15.27
N ALA A 15 -32.97 5.61 15.33
CA ALA A 15 -32.84 4.49 16.21
C ALA A 15 -31.37 4.11 16.54
N MET A 16 -31.06 4.07 17.83
CA MET A 16 -29.86 3.45 18.39
C MET A 16 -29.80 2.00 17.91
N ALA A 17 -28.77 1.65 17.14
CA ALA A 17 -28.40 0.25 16.94
C ALA A 17 -27.92 -0.29 18.29
N THR A 18 -28.69 -1.20 18.87
CA THR A 18 -28.32 -1.96 20.07
C THR A 18 -27.14 -2.87 19.74
N ASP A 19 -26.02 -2.72 20.48
CA ASP A 19 -24.97 -3.72 20.50
C ASP A 19 -25.55 -5.06 20.97
N ALA A 20 -25.12 -6.17 20.37
CA ALA A 20 -25.61 -7.53 20.61
C ALA A 20 -25.29 -8.09 22.02
N ASP A 21 -24.62 -7.33 22.87
CA ASP A 21 -24.43 -7.60 24.30
C ASP A 21 -25.26 -6.58 25.09
N GLY A 22 -26.38 -7.03 25.67
CA GLY A 22 -27.37 -6.24 26.42
C GLY A 22 -26.87 -5.54 27.69
N THR A 23 -25.67 -4.96 27.70
CA THR A 23 -25.16 -4.10 28.76
C THR A 23 -25.05 -2.68 28.24
N ALA A 24 -26.04 -1.86 28.52
CA ALA A 24 -26.10 -0.44 28.29
C ALA A 24 -25.06 0.30 29.15
N ASN A 25 -23.80 0.27 28.77
CA ASN A 25 -22.83 1.27 29.15
C ASN A 25 -22.53 2.06 27.87
N ALA A 26 -23.37 3.02 27.54
CA ALA A 26 -23.21 3.92 26.38
C ALA A 26 -21.96 4.77 26.61
N ARG A 27 -20.78 4.26 26.21
CA ARG A 27 -19.56 5.08 26.15
C ARG A 27 -19.82 6.22 25.18
N GLU A 28 -19.68 7.46 25.63
CA GLU A 28 -19.75 8.61 24.74
C GLU A 28 -18.50 8.66 23.85
N PRO A 29 -18.66 8.91 22.54
CA PRO A 29 -17.53 9.07 21.65
C PRO A 29 -16.74 10.33 22.02
N ILE A 30 -15.41 10.21 22.07
CA ILE A 30 -14.52 11.38 22.31
C ILE A 30 -14.49 12.31 21.09
N LEU A 31 -14.58 11.74 19.88
CA LEU A 31 -14.65 12.47 18.62
C LEU A 31 -15.76 11.88 17.77
N ALA A 32 -16.63 12.73 17.25
CA ALA A 32 -17.72 12.28 16.39
C ALA A 32 -18.01 13.30 15.28
N THR A 33 -18.53 12.82 14.16
CA THR A 33 -19.10 13.65 13.10
C THR A 33 -20.54 13.28 12.88
N ALA A 34 -21.36 14.26 12.53
CA ALA A 34 -22.75 14.06 12.14
C ALA A 34 -23.03 14.77 10.80
N GLY A 35 -23.33 13.98 9.77
CA GLY A 35 -23.70 14.45 8.43
C GLY A 35 -22.64 15.27 7.73
N VAL A 36 -21.35 15.07 8.00
CA VAL A 36 -20.26 15.87 7.42
C VAL A 36 -20.18 15.68 5.92
N SER A 37 -20.21 16.79 5.19
CA SER A 37 -20.11 16.83 3.73
C SER A 37 -19.03 17.81 3.28
N LYS A 38 -18.33 17.46 2.19
CA LYS A 38 -17.30 18.31 1.58
C LYS A 38 -17.26 18.11 0.08
N THR A 39 -17.29 19.19 -0.65
CA THR A 39 -17.20 19.20 -2.12
C THR A 39 -16.01 20.05 -2.56
N PHE A 40 -15.24 19.54 -3.49
CA PHE A 40 -14.21 20.28 -4.22
C PHE A 40 -14.66 20.46 -5.67
N PRO A 41 -14.08 21.37 -6.46
CA PRO A 41 -14.43 21.54 -7.87
C PRO A 41 -14.42 20.19 -8.61
N GLY A 42 -15.60 19.77 -9.08
CA GLY A 42 -15.81 18.52 -9.81
C GLY A 42 -15.88 17.23 -8.97
N VAL A 43 -15.69 17.26 -7.64
CA VAL A 43 -15.67 16.06 -6.80
C VAL A 43 -16.42 16.25 -5.48
N LYS A 44 -17.40 15.40 -5.20
CA LYS A 44 -18.02 15.27 -3.87
C LYS A 44 -17.17 14.33 -3.03
N ALA A 45 -16.26 14.90 -2.23
CA ALA A 45 -15.27 14.14 -1.48
C ALA A 45 -15.84 13.49 -0.21
N LEU A 46 -16.84 14.13 0.44
CA LEU A 46 -17.58 13.57 1.57
C LEU A 46 -19.08 13.85 1.37
N GLN A 47 -19.93 12.88 1.66
CA GLN A 47 -21.38 12.94 1.52
C GLN A 47 -22.05 12.42 2.79
N ARG A 48 -22.46 13.34 3.67
CA ARG A 48 -23.19 13.08 4.91
C ARG A 48 -22.53 12.00 5.78
N VAL A 49 -21.22 12.13 6.03
CA VAL A 49 -20.43 11.12 6.76
C VAL A 49 -20.65 11.26 8.26
N ASP A 50 -21.13 10.18 8.88
CA ASP A 50 -21.15 9.99 10.33
C ASP A 50 -19.97 9.12 10.74
N PHE A 51 -19.21 9.55 11.75
CA PHE A 51 -18.05 8.83 12.26
C PHE A 51 -18.01 8.94 13.79
N ARG A 52 -17.53 7.90 14.47
CA ARG A 52 -17.40 7.87 15.91
C ARG A 52 -16.06 7.26 16.32
N LEU A 53 -15.41 7.85 17.32
CA LEU A 53 -14.17 7.35 17.91
C LEU A 53 -14.31 7.39 19.43
N PHE A 54 -14.02 6.28 20.10
CA PHE A 54 -14.21 6.16 21.55
C PHE A 54 -12.87 6.25 22.31
N PRO A 55 -12.87 6.73 23.58
CA PRO A 55 -11.66 6.75 24.40
C PRO A 55 -11.09 5.34 24.60
N GLY A 56 -9.76 5.21 24.48
CA GLY A 56 -9.07 3.94 24.65
C GLY A 56 -9.46 2.88 23.59
N GLU A 57 -9.73 3.32 22.37
CA GLU A 57 -10.05 2.45 21.21
C GLU A 57 -9.06 2.73 20.09
N ILE A 58 -8.68 1.69 19.35
CA ILE A 58 -8.04 1.81 18.05
C ILE A 58 -9.09 1.55 16.98
N HIS A 59 -9.49 2.60 16.30
CA HIS A 59 -10.48 2.59 15.24
C HIS A 59 -9.80 2.75 13.90
N THR A 60 -9.91 1.75 13.03
CA THR A 60 -9.31 1.84 11.69
C THR A 60 -10.28 2.37 10.66
N LEU A 61 -9.83 3.34 9.88
CA LEU A 61 -10.54 3.89 8.72
C LEU A 61 -10.01 3.26 7.45
N MET A 62 -10.85 2.45 6.81
CA MET A 62 -10.54 1.72 5.59
C MET A 62 -11.30 2.28 4.38
N GLY A 63 -10.76 2.04 3.19
CA GLY A 63 -11.40 2.43 1.93
C GLY A 63 -10.39 2.58 0.81
N GLN A 64 -10.86 2.56 -0.42
CA GLN A 64 -10.01 2.75 -1.61
C GLN A 64 -9.40 4.16 -1.67
N ASN A 65 -8.40 4.36 -2.54
CA ASN A 65 -7.93 5.71 -2.85
C ASN A 65 -9.06 6.52 -3.48
N GLY A 66 -9.24 7.76 -2.98
CA GLY A 66 -10.37 8.60 -3.36
C GLY A 66 -11.69 8.29 -2.63
N ALA A 67 -11.71 7.37 -1.65
CA ALA A 67 -12.90 7.08 -0.85
C ALA A 67 -13.30 8.21 0.13
N GLY A 68 -12.45 9.24 0.29
CA GLY A 68 -12.70 10.38 1.18
C GLY A 68 -11.96 10.33 2.51
N LYS A 69 -11.10 9.32 2.77
CA LYS A 69 -10.37 9.15 4.05
C LYS A 69 -9.55 10.39 4.44
N SER A 70 -8.65 10.82 3.56
CA SER A 70 -7.79 12.00 3.82
C SER A 70 -8.61 13.29 3.92
N THR A 71 -9.72 13.38 3.19
CA THR A 71 -10.65 14.53 3.32
C THR A 71 -11.31 14.54 4.69
N LEU A 72 -11.73 13.38 5.21
CA LEU A 72 -12.29 13.28 6.56
C LEU A 72 -11.25 13.66 7.61
N ILE A 73 -10.01 13.18 7.50
CA ILE A 73 -8.90 13.58 8.38
C ILE A 73 -8.71 15.10 8.34
N ASN A 74 -8.64 15.69 7.14
CA ASN A 74 -8.44 17.14 6.98
C ASN A 74 -9.58 17.96 7.58
N VAL A 75 -10.81 17.44 7.55
CA VAL A 75 -11.96 18.08 8.23
C VAL A 75 -11.84 17.95 9.75
N LEU A 76 -11.50 16.76 10.27
CA LEU A 76 -11.33 16.51 11.71
C LEU A 76 -10.17 17.31 12.31
N THR A 77 -9.18 17.67 11.51
CA THR A 77 -7.97 18.41 11.93
C THR A 77 -8.00 19.90 11.61
N GLY A 78 -9.11 20.41 11.07
CA GLY A 78 -9.25 21.84 10.74
C GLY A 78 -8.39 22.33 9.55
N VAL A 79 -7.81 21.43 8.75
CA VAL A 79 -7.13 21.78 7.49
C VAL A 79 -8.14 22.28 6.46
N VAL A 80 -9.35 21.69 6.47
CA VAL A 80 -10.45 22.04 5.56
C VAL A 80 -11.74 22.12 6.36
N ALA A 81 -12.47 23.22 6.21
CA ALA A 81 -13.80 23.36 6.83
C ALA A 81 -14.82 22.48 6.08
N PRO A 82 -15.73 21.78 6.78
CA PRO A 82 -16.84 21.07 6.15
C PRO A 82 -17.84 22.05 5.52
N ASP A 83 -18.51 21.63 4.44
CA ASP A 83 -19.57 22.44 3.81
C ASP A 83 -20.91 22.27 4.54
N ALA A 84 -21.12 21.12 5.21
CA ALA A 84 -22.28 20.82 6.04
C ALA A 84 -21.93 19.77 7.11
N GLY A 85 -22.79 19.66 8.12
CA GLY A 85 -22.62 18.74 9.24
C GLY A 85 -21.91 19.37 10.41
N THR A 86 -21.65 18.57 11.45
CA THR A 86 -21.03 19.02 12.72
C THR A 86 -19.96 18.06 13.18
N ILE A 87 -18.95 18.60 13.88
CA ILE A 87 -17.91 17.84 14.59
C ILE A 87 -18.15 18.01 16.08
N ARG A 88 -18.04 16.93 16.85
CA ARG A 88 -18.10 16.94 18.30
C ARG A 88 -16.82 16.40 18.91
N LEU A 89 -16.29 17.07 19.91
CA LEU A 89 -15.14 16.61 20.70
C LEU A 89 -15.51 16.64 22.18
N GLY A 90 -15.51 15.48 22.83
CA GLY A 90 -15.92 15.35 24.22
C GLY A 90 -17.40 15.75 24.47
N GLY A 91 -18.27 15.51 23.49
CA GLY A 91 -19.70 15.87 23.54
C GLY A 91 -20.02 17.29 23.06
N GLU A 92 -19.05 18.21 23.03
CA GLU A 92 -19.24 19.60 22.60
C GLU A 92 -19.07 19.75 21.09
N ILE A 93 -19.89 20.62 20.47
CA ILE A 93 -19.74 20.95 19.04
C ILE A 93 -18.53 21.86 18.89
N VAL A 94 -17.61 21.47 18.00
CA VAL A 94 -16.40 22.23 17.70
C VAL A 94 -16.31 22.57 16.21
N ALA A 95 -15.68 23.69 15.89
CA ALA A 95 -15.34 24.08 14.54
C ALA A 95 -13.89 24.57 14.55
N PHE A 96 -12.99 23.79 13.99
CA PHE A 96 -11.58 24.16 13.93
C PHE A 96 -11.33 25.02 12.69
N ALA A 97 -10.83 26.22 12.89
CA ALA A 97 -10.44 27.13 11.79
C ALA A 97 -9.01 26.85 11.31
N SER A 98 -8.24 26.07 12.07
CA SER A 98 -6.85 25.72 11.75
C SER A 98 -6.41 24.42 12.43
N PRO A 99 -5.36 23.74 11.91
CA PRO A 99 -4.76 22.60 12.59
C PRO A 99 -4.25 22.91 14.01
N GLN A 100 -3.80 24.13 14.24
CA GLN A 100 -3.32 24.57 15.55
C GLN A 100 -4.46 24.58 16.59
N GLU A 101 -5.68 24.94 16.21
CA GLU A 101 -6.85 24.88 17.08
C GLU A 101 -7.23 23.43 17.41
N ALA A 102 -7.24 22.55 16.42
CA ALA A 102 -7.48 21.12 16.64
C ALA A 102 -6.42 20.53 17.58
N GLU A 103 -5.16 20.89 17.35
CA GLU A 103 -4.06 20.52 18.25
C GLU A 103 -4.24 21.04 19.67
N ALA A 104 -4.64 22.28 19.85
CA ALA A 104 -4.89 22.87 21.17
C ALA A 104 -6.04 22.18 21.90
N ALA A 105 -7.04 21.67 21.16
CA ALA A 105 -8.15 20.90 21.69
C ALA A 105 -7.79 19.41 21.99
N GLY A 106 -6.55 18.97 21.68
CA GLY A 106 -6.06 17.62 21.96
C GLY A 106 -6.23 16.63 20.81
N VAL A 107 -6.54 17.09 19.59
CA VAL A 107 -6.55 16.25 18.37
C VAL A 107 -5.18 16.34 17.70
N ARG A 108 -4.43 15.25 17.66
CA ARG A 108 -3.07 15.17 17.12
C ARG A 108 -3.04 14.32 15.86
N THR A 109 -2.27 14.73 14.85
CA THR A 109 -2.18 14.01 13.59
C THR A 109 -0.73 13.78 13.20
N LEU A 110 -0.44 12.52 12.83
CA LEU A 110 0.72 12.16 12.06
C LEU A 110 0.26 11.90 10.62
N TYR A 111 0.71 12.75 9.71
CA TYR A 111 0.50 12.59 8.28
C TYR A 111 1.47 11.57 7.71
N GLN A 112 1.16 11.03 6.55
CA GLN A 112 1.95 10.03 5.82
C GLN A 112 3.41 10.46 5.60
N GLU A 113 3.65 11.75 5.30
CA GLU A 113 5.00 12.33 5.32
C GLU A 113 5.30 12.87 6.70
N VAL A 114 6.33 12.29 7.32
CA VAL A 114 6.77 12.70 8.67
C VAL A 114 7.38 14.09 8.60
N ASN A 115 6.61 15.12 8.99
CA ASN A 115 7.03 16.52 8.99
C ASN A 115 8.04 16.80 10.12
N LEU A 116 9.23 16.21 10.03
CA LEU A 116 10.36 16.42 10.93
C LEU A 116 11.52 17.06 10.16
N CYS A 117 12.39 17.76 10.88
CA CYS A 117 13.59 18.37 10.32
C CYS A 117 14.77 17.42 10.51
N PRO A 118 15.24 16.72 9.44
CA PRO A 118 16.28 15.69 9.58
C PRO A 118 17.60 16.21 10.17
N ASN A 119 17.95 17.45 9.87
CA ASN A 119 19.17 18.13 10.31
C ASN A 119 19.12 18.70 11.74
N LEU A 120 17.96 18.65 12.39
CA LEU A 120 17.82 19.04 13.80
C LEU A 120 17.95 17.81 14.71
N SER A 121 18.32 18.04 15.97
CA SER A 121 18.37 16.97 16.97
C SER A 121 16.97 16.42 17.25
N VAL A 122 16.93 15.20 17.81
CA VAL A 122 15.68 14.57 18.25
C VAL A 122 14.92 15.47 19.22
N ALA A 123 15.63 16.07 20.19
CA ALA A 123 15.03 16.97 21.19
C ALA A 123 14.43 18.23 20.55
N GLU A 124 15.11 18.83 19.58
CA GLU A 124 14.60 19.97 18.82
C GLU A 124 13.35 19.61 18.00
N ASN A 125 13.34 18.43 17.37
CA ASN A 125 12.18 17.96 16.62
C ASN A 125 10.95 17.77 17.52
N ILE A 126 11.11 17.19 18.71
CA ILE A 126 10.00 16.97 19.66
C ILE A 126 9.39 18.30 20.12
N PHE A 127 10.22 19.32 20.37
CA PHE A 127 9.78 20.62 20.86
C PHE A 127 9.78 21.74 19.83
N ALA A 128 9.89 21.44 18.54
CA ALA A 128 9.85 22.44 17.48
C ALA A 128 8.58 23.32 17.58
N GLY A 129 8.79 24.65 17.64
CA GLY A 129 7.73 25.63 17.78
C GLY A 129 7.17 25.78 19.23
N ARG A 130 7.65 24.96 20.19
CA ARG A 130 7.15 24.92 21.59
C ARG A 130 8.29 24.85 22.61
N GLN A 131 9.44 25.42 22.26
CA GLN A 131 10.63 25.37 23.12
C GLN A 131 10.34 26.06 24.47
N PRO A 132 10.50 25.37 25.62
CA PRO A 132 10.45 26.00 26.94
C PRO A 132 11.51 27.09 27.03
N ARG A 133 11.12 28.22 27.63
CA ARG A 133 11.99 29.37 27.79
C ARG A 133 12.20 29.67 29.25
N ARG A 134 13.43 30.05 29.60
CA ARG A 134 13.80 30.55 30.93
C ARG A 134 14.51 31.88 30.76
N PHE A 135 14.01 32.92 31.42
CA PHE A 135 14.51 34.28 31.30
C PHE A 135 14.60 34.84 29.87
N GLY A 136 13.63 34.43 28.99
CA GLY A 136 13.59 34.84 27.58
C GLY A 136 14.42 34.00 26.60
N ALA A 137 15.37 33.20 27.11
CA ALA A 137 16.19 32.27 26.31
C ALA A 137 15.60 30.84 26.28
N ILE A 138 15.97 30.05 25.31
CA ILE A 138 15.57 28.64 25.21
C ILE A 138 16.28 27.83 26.31
N ASP A 139 15.51 27.05 27.07
CA ASP A 139 16.03 26.19 28.15
C ASP A 139 16.40 24.80 27.57
N TRP A 140 17.61 24.68 27.02
CA TRP A 140 18.11 23.45 26.44
C TRP A 140 18.19 22.26 27.39
N PRO A 141 18.60 22.42 28.68
CA PRO A 141 18.55 21.31 29.63
C PRO A 141 17.14 20.78 29.87
N ASP A 142 16.14 21.65 29.95
CA ASP A 142 14.74 21.26 30.13
C ASP A 142 14.19 20.56 28.88
N ILE A 143 14.51 21.04 27.67
CA ILE A 143 14.15 20.40 26.42
C ILE A 143 14.66 18.95 26.37
N LYS A 144 15.96 18.73 26.65
CA LYS A 144 16.56 17.40 26.65
C LYS A 144 15.89 16.46 27.65
N ARG A 145 15.69 16.93 28.88
CA ARG A 145 15.02 16.14 29.91
C ARG A 145 13.60 15.75 29.54
N ARG A 146 12.80 16.70 29.02
CA ARG A 146 11.41 16.42 28.57
C ARG A 146 11.37 15.54 27.33
N ALA A 147 12.30 15.69 26.39
CA ALA A 147 12.39 14.84 25.23
C ALA A 147 12.68 13.38 25.61
N GLN A 148 13.63 13.17 26.54
CA GLN A 148 13.90 11.84 27.09
C GLN A 148 12.67 11.25 27.79
N ALA A 149 11.96 12.06 28.60
CA ALA A 149 10.74 11.60 29.25
C ALA A 149 9.61 11.26 28.26
N ALA A 150 9.45 12.02 27.18
CA ALA A 150 8.47 11.74 26.14
C ALA A 150 8.76 10.41 25.40
N LEU A 151 10.02 10.15 25.09
CA LEU A 151 10.45 8.89 24.46
C LEU A 151 10.35 7.70 25.42
N ALA A 152 10.67 7.90 26.69
CA ALA A 152 10.54 6.86 27.72
C ALA A 152 9.08 6.38 27.89
N ARG A 153 8.07 7.25 27.66
CA ARG A 153 6.65 6.84 27.63
C ARG A 153 6.33 5.88 26.51
N LEU A 154 7.15 5.84 25.45
CA LEU A 154 7.00 4.97 24.30
C LEU A 154 7.92 3.73 24.39
N ASP A 155 8.62 3.53 25.52
CA ASP A 155 9.63 2.48 25.70
C ASP A 155 10.78 2.61 24.68
N VAL A 156 11.10 3.86 24.27
CA VAL A 156 12.16 4.17 23.30
C VAL A 156 13.32 4.89 24.02
N SER A 157 14.52 4.30 23.95
CA SER A 157 15.75 4.88 24.49
C SER A 157 16.70 5.25 23.37
N LEU A 158 16.99 6.55 23.21
CA LEU A 158 17.94 7.06 22.23
C LEU A 158 18.58 8.36 22.69
N ASP A 159 19.70 8.74 22.09
CA ASP A 159 20.37 10.00 22.35
C ASP A 159 19.61 11.16 21.69
N VAL A 160 18.90 11.93 22.51
CA VAL A 160 18.07 13.06 22.05
C VAL A 160 18.88 14.24 21.50
N THR A 161 20.20 14.24 21.64
CA THR A 161 21.08 15.32 21.16
C THR A 161 21.59 15.08 19.74
N ARG A 162 21.49 13.87 19.23
CA ARG A 162 21.91 13.51 17.87
C ARG A 162 20.90 14.04 16.84
N SER A 163 21.41 14.37 15.67
CA SER A 163 20.60 14.73 14.50
C SER A 163 19.67 13.59 14.12
N LEU A 164 18.46 13.91 13.68
CA LEU A 164 17.40 12.93 13.41
C LEU A 164 17.72 12.05 12.19
N ASP A 165 18.44 12.56 11.20
CA ASP A 165 18.88 11.80 10.01
C ASP A 165 19.85 10.66 10.34
N ALA A 166 20.47 10.68 11.52
CA ALA A 166 21.32 9.59 12.01
C ALA A 166 20.52 8.33 12.42
N TYR A 167 19.17 8.41 12.43
CA TYR A 167 18.29 7.33 12.88
C TYR A 167 17.46 6.76 11.71
N PRO A 168 17.14 5.45 11.74
CA PRO A 168 16.23 4.82 10.77
C PRO A 168 14.84 5.49 10.75
N ILE A 169 14.11 5.32 9.64
CA ILE A 169 12.76 5.91 9.45
C ILE A 169 11.80 5.50 10.56
N ALA A 170 11.86 4.26 11.03
CA ALA A 170 11.04 3.78 12.14
C ALA A 170 11.26 4.59 13.42
N VAL A 171 12.52 4.89 13.77
CA VAL A 171 12.86 5.72 14.92
C VAL A 171 12.37 7.15 14.72
N GLN A 172 12.49 7.67 13.50
CA GLN A 172 11.94 9.01 13.17
C GLN A 172 10.42 9.05 13.36
N GLN A 173 9.69 7.99 13.03
CA GLN A 173 8.26 7.91 13.34
C GLN A 173 7.97 7.87 14.83
N MET A 174 8.77 7.15 15.64
CA MET A 174 8.64 7.18 17.10
C MET A 174 8.86 8.59 17.67
N VAL A 175 9.80 9.35 17.11
CA VAL A 175 10.04 10.76 17.45
C VAL A 175 8.84 11.63 17.10
N ALA A 176 8.20 11.40 15.95
CA ALA A 176 6.98 12.10 15.55
C ALA A 176 5.80 11.81 16.50
N ILE A 177 5.64 10.55 16.93
CA ILE A 177 4.65 10.16 17.94
C ILE A 177 4.98 10.83 19.28
N ALA A 178 6.25 10.81 19.72
CA ALA A 178 6.68 11.49 20.95
C ALA A 178 6.40 13.00 20.90
N ARG A 179 6.62 13.65 19.75
CA ARG A 179 6.24 15.04 19.51
C ARG A 179 4.73 15.27 19.64
N ALA A 180 3.92 14.40 19.06
CA ALA A 180 2.46 14.49 19.14
C ALA A 180 1.97 14.34 20.60
N LEU A 181 2.62 13.47 21.39
CA LEU A 181 2.29 13.18 22.78
C LEU A 181 3.00 14.07 23.81
N SER A 182 3.88 14.97 23.37
CA SER A 182 4.56 15.93 24.26
C SER A 182 3.62 16.95 24.92
N VAL A 183 2.40 17.04 24.41
CA VAL A 183 1.27 17.81 24.94
C VAL A 183 0.09 16.88 25.13
N ASP A 184 -0.87 17.26 25.97
CA ASP A 184 -2.05 16.44 26.25
C ASP A 184 -2.80 16.09 24.97
N ALA A 185 -2.67 14.84 24.55
CA ALA A 185 -3.36 14.26 23.40
C ALA A 185 -4.55 13.43 23.89
N ARG A 186 -5.75 13.74 23.41
CA ARG A 186 -6.98 12.98 23.65
C ARG A 186 -7.28 12.03 22.48
N VAL A 187 -6.96 12.51 21.28
CA VAL A 187 -7.13 11.82 20.01
C VAL A 187 -5.82 11.84 19.22
N LEU A 188 -5.40 10.68 18.73
CA LEU A 188 -4.23 10.52 17.86
C LEU A 188 -4.68 9.95 16.51
N ILE A 189 -4.47 10.71 15.45
CA ILE A 189 -4.75 10.30 14.07
C ILE A 189 -3.44 9.92 13.40
N LEU A 190 -3.38 8.73 12.82
CA LEU A 190 -2.22 8.17 12.14
C LEU A 190 -2.61 7.84 10.69
N ASP A 191 -2.08 8.61 9.73
CA ASP A 191 -2.37 8.42 8.31
C ASP A 191 -1.24 7.61 7.65
N GLU A 192 -1.53 6.33 7.34
CA GLU A 192 -0.62 5.34 6.75
C GLU A 192 0.75 5.22 7.43
N PRO A 193 0.82 5.09 8.78
CA PRO A 193 2.08 5.18 9.51
C PRO A 193 3.03 3.99 9.28
N THR A 194 2.58 2.95 8.60
CA THR A 194 3.35 1.71 8.36
C THR A 194 3.88 1.58 6.93
N SER A 195 3.59 2.53 6.06
CA SER A 195 3.87 2.43 4.62
C SER A 195 5.37 2.29 4.26
N SER A 196 6.27 2.68 5.17
CA SER A 196 7.73 2.65 4.97
C SER A 196 8.45 1.76 5.99
N LEU A 197 7.71 0.98 6.80
CA LEU A 197 8.25 0.14 7.86
C LEU A 197 8.33 -1.32 7.44
N ASP A 198 9.32 -2.03 7.96
CA ASP A 198 9.38 -3.49 7.90
C ASP A 198 8.48 -4.14 8.97
N ASP A 199 8.30 -5.48 8.91
CA ASP A 199 7.40 -6.20 9.80
C ASP A 199 7.81 -6.08 11.28
N SER A 200 9.10 -6.02 11.59
CA SER A 200 9.60 -5.88 12.96
C SER A 200 9.33 -4.48 13.50
N GLU A 201 9.48 -3.47 12.66
CA GLU A 201 9.19 -2.07 12.95
C GLU A 201 7.69 -1.83 13.14
N VAL A 202 6.86 -2.48 12.31
CA VAL A 202 5.39 -2.48 12.45
C VAL A 202 4.99 -3.11 13.78
N ALA A 203 5.57 -4.25 14.17
CA ALA A 203 5.28 -4.90 15.45
C ALA A 203 5.64 -3.99 16.64
N GLN A 204 6.76 -3.27 16.57
CA GLN A 204 7.16 -2.30 17.59
C GLN A 204 6.18 -1.12 17.67
N LEU A 205 5.79 -0.55 16.53
CA LEU A 205 4.78 0.50 16.47
C LEU A 205 3.45 0.03 17.10
N PHE A 206 3.00 -1.17 16.79
CA PHE A 206 1.75 -1.73 17.35
C PHE A 206 1.83 -1.93 18.86
N LYS A 207 2.98 -2.32 19.40
CA LYS A 207 3.18 -2.38 20.86
C LYS A 207 2.95 -1.01 21.50
N ILE A 208 3.51 0.03 20.90
CA ILE A 208 3.34 1.42 21.37
C ILE A 208 1.88 1.85 21.28
N LEU A 209 1.20 1.61 20.15
CA LEU A 209 -0.20 2.00 19.98
C LEU A 209 -1.12 1.29 20.99
N ARG A 210 -0.86 0.00 21.30
CA ARG A 210 -1.59 -0.71 22.36
C ARG A 210 -1.38 -0.11 23.73
N HIS A 211 -0.16 0.33 24.05
CA HIS A 211 0.13 1.01 25.30
C HIS A 211 -0.60 2.37 25.40
N LEU A 212 -0.61 3.16 24.33
CA LEU A 212 -1.33 4.44 24.27
C LEU A 212 -2.85 4.24 24.40
N LYS A 213 -3.41 3.24 23.76
CA LYS A 213 -4.80 2.82 23.93
C LYS A 213 -5.12 2.51 25.39
N GLN A 214 -4.27 1.72 26.09
CA GLN A 214 -4.43 1.40 27.50
C GLN A 214 -4.36 2.63 28.39
N SER A 215 -3.64 3.67 27.99
CA SER A 215 -3.58 4.97 28.67
C SER A 215 -4.81 5.86 28.40
N GLY A 216 -5.83 5.35 27.66
CA GLY A 216 -7.08 6.06 27.39
C GLY A 216 -7.07 6.94 26.13
N ILE A 217 -5.99 7.00 25.38
CA ILE A 217 -5.92 7.76 24.13
C ILE A 217 -6.79 7.06 23.06
N ALA A 218 -7.63 7.83 22.38
CA ALA A 218 -8.39 7.38 21.25
C ALA A 218 -7.54 7.46 19.97
N ILE A 219 -7.42 6.37 19.23
CA ILE A 219 -6.52 6.28 18.07
C ILE A 219 -7.33 6.04 16.81
N LEU A 220 -7.26 6.96 15.85
CA LEU A 220 -7.73 6.76 14.48
C LEU A 220 -6.55 6.30 13.63
N PHE A 221 -6.58 5.05 13.22
CA PHE A 221 -5.54 4.41 12.41
C PHE A 221 -6.02 4.30 10.96
N VAL A 222 -5.33 4.94 10.03
CA VAL A 222 -5.69 4.88 8.61
C VAL A 222 -4.67 4.03 7.89
N THR A 223 -5.13 2.97 7.26
CA THR A 223 -4.29 2.05 6.50
C THR A 223 -5.09 1.42 5.36
N HIS A 224 -4.39 0.87 4.40
CA HIS A 224 -4.96 0.03 3.36
C HIS A 224 -4.54 -1.45 3.52
N PHE A 225 -3.71 -1.78 4.53
CA PHE A 225 -3.27 -3.14 4.82
C PHE A 225 -4.28 -3.88 5.69
N ILE A 226 -4.88 -4.92 5.13
CA ILE A 226 -5.94 -5.70 5.79
C ILE A 226 -5.40 -6.44 7.03
N GLU A 227 -4.24 -7.10 6.90
CA GLU A 227 -3.61 -7.84 8.00
C GLU A 227 -3.31 -6.93 9.19
N GLN A 228 -2.77 -5.74 8.94
CA GLN A 228 -2.49 -4.75 9.98
C GLN A 228 -3.77 -4.28 10.67
N THR A 229 -4.87 -4.11 9.90
CA THR A 229 -6.16 -3.74 10.44
C THR A 229 -6.62 -4.75 11.48
N TYR A 230 -6.59 -6.04 11.17
CA TYR A 230 -6.99 -7.09 12.13
C TYR A 230 -6.02 -7.26 13.29
N ALA A 231 -4.74 -6.97 13.09
CA ALA A 231 -3.73 -7.09 14.15
C ALA A 231 -3.86 -6.04 15.26
N ILE A 232 -4.47 -4.86 14.96
CA ILE A 232 -4.45 -3.72 15.91
C ILE A 232 -5.83 -3.16 16.26
N SER A 233 -6.84 -3.31 15.39
CA SER A 233 -8.12 -2.58 15.50
C SER A 233 -9.12 -3.22 16.42
N ASP A 234 -9.87 -2.40 17.15
CA ASP A 234 -11.09 -2.80 17.84
C ASP A 234 -12.31 -2.63 16.93
N ARG A 235 -12.30 -1.56 16.13
CA ARG A 235 -13.40 -1.15 15.24
C ARG A 235 -12.86 -0.75 13.88
N ILE A 236 -13.68 -0.97 12.85
CA ILE A 236 -13.35 -0.63 11.46
C ILE A 236 -14.51 0.17 10.88
N THR A 237 -14.22 1.35 10.33
CA THR A 237 -15.14 2.08 9.46
C THR A 237 -14.68 1.94 8.02
N VAL A 238 -15.58 1.52 7.14
CA VAL A 238 -15.32 1.43 5.70
C VAL A 238 -15.92 2.63 5.00
N MET A 239 -15.10 3.33 4.23
CA MET A 239 -15.54 4.42 3.36
C MET A 239 -15.49 4.01 1.90
N ARG A 240 -16.48 4.47 1.12
CA ARG A 240 -16.56 4.26 -0.32
C ARG A 240 -17.23 5.45 -1.01
N ASN A 241 -16.59 5.99 -2.06
CA ASN A 241 -17.13 7.12 -2.86
C ASN A 241 -17.58 8.34 -2.04
N GLY A 242 -16.87 8.65 -0.96
CA GLY A 242 -17.19 9.77 -0.08
C GLY A 242 -18.30 9.49 0.95
N GLU A 243 -18.80 8.26 1.07
CA GLU A 243 -19.84 7.86 2.00
C GLU A 243 -19.30 6.82 2.99
N ARG A 244 -19.93 6.72 4.17
CA ARG A 244 -19.68 5.63 5.10
C ARG A 244 -20.47 4.40 4.64
N GLU A 245 -19.79 3.36 4.18
CA GLU A 245 -20.38 2.05 3.86
C GLU A 245 -20.89 1.34 5.11
N GLY A 246 -20.11 1.39 6.19
CA GLY A 246 -20.48 0.81 7.47
C GLY A 246 -19.41 0.95 8.53
N GLU A 247 -19.77 0.62 9.77
CA GLU A 247 -18.92 0.59 10.95
C GLU A 247 -19.10 -0.77 11.64
N TYR A 248 -18.01 -1.46 11.93
CA TYR A 248 -18.00 -2.85 12.39
C TYR A 248 -17.00 -3.04 13.53
N LEU A 249 -17.26 -3.96 14.45
CA LEU A 249 -16.22 -4.46 15.32
C LEU A 249 -15.26 -5.34 14.50
N ALA A 250 -13.97 -5.18 14.68
CA ALA A 250 -12.96 -5.89 13.89
C ALA A 250 -13.11 -7.42 14.02
N ARG A 251 -13.47 -7.92 15.21
CA ARG A 251 -13.70 -9.34 15.48
C ARG A 251 -14.89 -9.94 14.74
N ASP A 252 -15.88 -9.11 14.35
CA ASP A 252 -17.16 -9.56 13.79
C ASP A 252 -17.21 -9.41 12.25
N LEU A 253 -16.21 -8.80 11.64
CA LEU A 253 -16.13 -8.58 10.19
C LEU A 253 -15.01 -9.46 9.57
N PRO A 254 -15.33 -10.55 8.86
CA PRO A 254 -14.36 -11.35 8.13
C PRO A 254 -13.62 -10.54 7.03
N ALA A 255 -12.36 -10.91 6.74
CA ALA A 255 -11.52 -10.18 5.81
C ALA A 255 -12.08 -10.13 4.38
N ASP A 256 -12.69 -11.21 3.90
CA ASP A 256 -13.35 -11.29 2.60
C ASP A 256 -14.56 -10.34 2.51
N GLN A 257 -15.33 -10.21 3.59
CA GLN A 257 -16.43 -9.25 3.66
C GLN A 257 -15.92 -7.81 3.72
N LEU A 258 -14.83 -7.53 4.44
CA LEU A 258 -14.19 -6.22 4.45
C LEU A 258 -13.78 -5.80 3.03
N VAL A 259 -13.12 -6.69 2.29
CA VAL A 259 -12.74 -6.45 0.89
C VAL A 259 -13.98 -6.19 0.03
N SER A 260 -15.02 -7.02 0.16
CA SER A 260 -16.27 -6.85 -0.57
C SER A 260 -16.92 -5.49 -0.34
N LYS A 261 -16.92 -5.01 0.90
CA LYS A 261 -17.45 -3.68 1.27
C LYS A 261 -16.61 -2.53 0.74
N MET A 262 -15.29 -2.67 0.74
CA MET A 262 -14.38 -1.69 0.16
C MET A 262 -14.52 -1.57 -1.37
N VAL A 263 -14.69 -2.70 -2.08
CA VAL A 263 -14.75 -2.77 -3.55
C VAL A 263 -16.17 -2.55 -4.09
N GLY A 264 -17.20 -2.97 -3.37
CA GLY A 264 -18.63 -2.92 -3.75
C GLY A 264 -19.15 -4.22 -4.35
N HIS A 265 -20.34 -4.65 -3.89
CA HIS A 265 -20.96 -5.93 -4.24
C HIS A 265 -21.16 -6.15 -5.76
N GLU A 266 -21.49 -5.12 -6.54
CA GLU A 266 -21.76 -5.26 -7.96
C GLU A 266 -20.53 -5.67 -8.77
N ARG A 267 -19.36 -5.12 -8.44
CA ARG A 267 -18.09 -5.48 -9.10
C ARG A 267 -17.58 -6.85 -8.68
N MET A 268 -17.77 -7.20 -7.40
CA MET A 268 -17.35 -8.50 -6.87
C MET A 268 -18.24 -9.63 -7.40
N SER A 269 -19.57 -9.45 -7.42
CA SER A 269 -20.51 -10.46 -7.93
C SER A 269 -20.44 -10.64 -9.44
N ALA A 270 -20.15 -9.59 -10.22
CA ALA A 270 -19.85 -9.71 -11.65
C ALA A 270 -18.58 -10.54 -11.88
N ARG A 271 -17.50 -10.23 -11.15
CA ARG A 271 -16.22 -10.95 -11.25
C ARG A 271 -16.28 -12.39 -10.74
N LEU A 272 -17.03 -12.67 -9.66
CA LEU A 272 -17.28 -14.04 -9.19
C LEU A 272 -18.17 -14.83 -10.13
N ARG A 273 -19.10 -14.19 -10.84
CA ARG A 273 -19.93 -14.83 -11.87
C ARG A 273 -19.14 -15.09 -13.15
N GLU A 274 -18.27 -14.17 -13.57
CA GLU A 274 -17.33 -14.39 -14.68
C GLU A 274 -16.36 -15.52 -14.36
N ALA A 275 -15.75 -15.53 -13.17
CA ALA A 275 -14.88 -16.63 -12.72
C ALA A 275 -15.62 -17.96 -12.56
N ALA A 276 -16.89 -17.95 -12.15
CA ALA A 276 -17.72 -19.16 -12.04
C ALA A 276 -18.32 -19.63 -13.38
N HIS A 277 -18.51 -18.73 -14.36
CA HIS A 277 -18.96 -19.08 -15.72
C HIS A 277 -17.80 -19.53 -16.62
N GLU A 278 -16.59 -19.07 -16.36
CA GLU A 278 -15.39 -19.59 -17.00
C GLU A 278 -14.90 -20.89 -16.40
N GLY A 279 -15.67 -21.56 -15.54
CA GLY A 279 -15.50 -22.89 -14.92
C GLY A 279 -14.35 -23.79 -15.41
N ARG A 280 -13.27 -23.18 -15.82
CA ARG A 280 -11.97 -23.78 -16.08
C ARG A 280 -11.11 -23.52 -14.87
N ASP A 281 -11.05 -24.54 -14.03
CA ASP A 281 -9.95 -24.66 -13.08
C ASP A 281 -8.66 -24.43 -13.88
N PRO A 282 -7.88 -23.35 -13.64
CA PRO A 282 -6.63 -23.12 -14.36
C PRO A 282 -5.68 -24.32 -14.23
N HIS A 283 -5.99 -25.23 -13.29
CA HIS A 283 -5.20 -26.39 -12.95
C HIS A 283 -5.63 -27.69 -13.65
N GLU A 284 -6.83 -27.77 -14.27
CA GLU A 284 -7.33 -29.04 -14.83
C GLU A 284 -6.82 -29.39 -16.24
N ASN A 285 -6.18 -28.47 -16.98
CA ASN A 285 -5.86 -28.69 -18.39
C ASN A 285 -4.40 -29.09 -18.69
N GLN A 286 -3.63 -29.56 -17.69
CA GLN A 286 -2.22 -29.94 -17.90
C GLN A 286 -1.91 -31.43 -17.66
N GLN A 287 -2.90 -32.28 -17.43
CA GLN A 287 -2.65 -33.72 -17.44
C GLN A 287 -2.70 -34.24 -18.91
N GLY A 288 -1.53 -34.25 -19.54
CA GLY A 288 -1.39 -34.95 -20.86
C GLY A 288 -0.72 -34.18 -21.99
N LYS A 289 -0.02 -33.06 -21.73
CA LYS A 289 0.83 -32.42 -22.76
C LYS A 289 2.27 -32.92 -22.64
N GLU A 290 2.83 -33.36 -23.81
CA GLU A 290 4.25 -33.61 -24.03
C GLU A 290 5.09 -32.50 -23.37
N ALA A 291 6.29 -32.84 -22.89
CA ALA A 291 7.20 -31.90 -22.20
C ALA A 291 7.43 -30.65 -23.07
N VAL A 292 6.68 -29.59 -22.79
CA VAL A 292 6.82 -28.31 -23.49
C VAL A 292 8.16 -27.72 -23.10
N GLN A 293 8.96 -27.33 -24.09
CA GLN A 293 10.25 -26.72 -23.88
C GLN A 293 10.07 -25.39 -23.12
N PRO A 294 10.74 -25.19 -21.96
CA PRO A 294 10.67 -23.93 -21.22
C PRO A 294 11.08 -22.74 -22.08
N PHE A 295 10.40 -21.60 -21.90
CA PHE A 295 10.84 -20.35 -22.52
C PHE A 295 12.18 -19.90 -21.96
N VAL A 296 12.34 -19.95 -20.63
CA VAL A 296 13.62 -19.67 -19.94
C VAL A 296 13.91 -20.80 -18.96
N GLU A 297 15.17 -21.22 -18.91
CA GLU A 297 15.67 -22.20 -17.96
C GLU A 297 16.98 -21.70 -17.35
N LEU A 298 17.05 -21.69 -16.02
CA LEU A 298 18.23 -21.43 -15.22
C LEU A 298 18.76 -22.77 -14.74
N ARG A 299 20.04 -23.06 -14.98
CA ARG A 299 20.73 -24.27 -14.49
C ARG A 299 21.93 -23.88 -13.64
N GLY A 300 21.83 -24.06 -12.33
CA GLY A 300 22.87 -23.73 -11.37
C GLY A 300 23.25 -22.24 -11.39
N VAL A 301 22.32 -21.33 -11.75
CA VAL A 301 22.60 -19.91 -11.86
C VAL A 301 22.73 -19.31 -10.47
N GLY A 302 23.84 -18.64 -10.20
CA GLY A 302 24.10 -18.03 -8.91
C GLY A 302 25.05 -16.84 -9.02
N ARG A 303 25.18 -16.11 -7.89
CA ARG A 303 26.12 -15.00 -7.73
C ARG A 303 26.67 -14.99 -6.31
N ARG A 304 28.00 -14.97 -6.20
CA ARG A 304 28.69 -14.98 -4.90
C ARG A 304 28.22 -13.84 -4.00
N GLY A 305 27.89 -14.21 -2.77
CA GLY A 305 27.45 -13.26 -1.74
C GLY A 305 25.97 -12.82 -1.83
N THR A 306 25.27 -13.04 -2.96
CA THR A 306 23.90 -12.59 -3.15
C THR A 306 22.91 -13.72 -3.47
N MET A 307 23.30 -14.75 -4.25
CA MET A 307 22.40 -15.84 -4.63
C MET A 307 23.17 -17.17 -4.74
N GLN A 308 22.68 -18.22 -4.10
CA GLN A 308 23.21 -19.57 -4.26
C GLN A 308 22.80 -20.15 -5.63
N PRO A 309 23.54 -21.16 -6.16
CA PRO A 309 23.15 -21.83 -7.40
C PRO A 309 21.70 -22.32 -7.36
N LEU A 310 20.91 -21.94 -8.39
CA LEU A 310 19.47 -22.12 -8.47
C LEU A 310 19.11 -22.72 -9.84
N ASP A 311 18.21 -23.70 -9.82
CA ASP A 311 17.53 -24.24 -11.00
C ASP A 311 16.09 -23.75 -11.00
N LEU A 312 15.69 -23.10 -12.10
CA LEU A 312 14.35 -22.54 -12.29
C LEU A 312 13.97 -22.58 -13.77
N ASP A 313 12.73 -22.92 -14.08
CA ASP A 313 12.20 -22.85 -15.43
C ASP A 313 10.89 -22.08 -15.48
N VAL A 314 10.68 -21.35 -16.57
CA VAL A 314 9.44 -20.62 -16.86
C VAL A 314 8.86 -21.16 -18.17
N GLN A 315 7.67 -21.74 -18.07
CA GLN A 315 6.97 -22.32 -19.24
C GLN A 315 6.29 -21.23 -20.07
N PRO A 316 6.15 -21.41 -21.39
CA PRO A 316 5.40 -20.49 -22.24
C PRO A 316 3.94 -20.36 -21.77
N GLY A 317 3.44 -19.11 -21.67
CA GLY A 317 2.05 -18.85 -21.28
C GLY A 317 1.70 -19.30 -19.86
N GLN A 318 2.68 -19.28 -18.94
CA GLN A 318 2.50 -19.65 -17.54
C GLN A 318 2.95 -18.52 -16.60
N ILE A 319 2.28 -18.41 -15.46
CA ILE A 319 2.73 -17.57 -14.35
C ILE A 319 3.46 -18.44 -13.35
N LEU A 320 4.75 -18.19 -13.17
CA LEU A 320 5.56 -18.76 -12.10
C LEU A 320 5.67 -17.74 -10.97
N GLY A 321 5.19 -18.08 -9.78
CA GLY A 321 5.34 -17.26 -8.58
C GLY A 321 6.67 -17.53 -7.87
N LEU A 322 7.29 -16.49 -7.31
CA LEU A 322 8.38 -16.64 -6.35
C LEU A 322 7.91 -16.20 -4.97
N ALA A 323 7.85 -17.13 -4.03
CA ALA A 323 7.52 -16.89 -2.63
C ALA A 323 8.74 -16.99 -1.73
N GLY A 324 8.76 -16.26 -0.62
CA GLY A 324 9.85 -16.29 0.37
C GLY A 324 9.88 -15.01 1.22
N LEU A 325 10.59 -15.03 2.34
CA LEU A 325 10.77 -13.85 3.17
C LEU A 325 11.66 -12.78 2.50
N LEU A 326 11.68 -11.58 3.07
CA LEU A 326 12.60 -10.53 2.65
C LEU A 326 14.06 -11.03 2.71
N GLY A 327 14.82 -10.77 1.65
CA GLY A 327 16.20 -11.25 1.53
C GLY A 327 16.35 -12.75 1.19
N SER A 328 15.26 -13.43 0.81
CA SER A 328 15.30 -14.86 0.41
C SER A 328 15.91 -15.10 -0.97
N GLY A 329 16.18 -14.06 -1.76
CA GLY A 329 16.78 -14.16 -3.09
C GLY A 329 15.81 -13.94 -4.25
N ARG A 330 14.57 -13.50 -4.02
CA ARG A 330 13.55 -13.28 -5.05
C ARG A 330 13.95 -12.20 -6.05
N THR A 331 14.22 -10.98 -5.57
CA THR A 331 14.67 -9.85 -6.38
C THR A 331 16.01 -10.12 -7.05
N GLU A 332 16.94 -10.78 -6.36
CA GLU A 332 18.23 -11.18 -6.91
C GLU A 332 18.06 -12.15 -8.10
N THR A 333 17.13 -13.10 -7.99
CA THR A 333 16.78 -14.02 -9.09
C THR A 333 16.25 -13.25 -10.30
N ALA A 334 15.34 -12.30 -10.08
CA ALA A 334 14.80 -11.44 -11.14
C ALA A 334 15.89 -10.61 -11.82
N ARG A 335 16.79 -9.99 -11.05
CA ARG A 335 17.89 -9.17 -11.54
C ARG A 335 18.92 -9.97 -12.34
N LEU A 336 19.22 -11.22 -11.92
CA LEU A 336 20.08 -12.14 -12.67
C LEU A 336 19.44 -12.51 -14.02
N LEU A 337 18.14 -12.81 -14.03
CA LEU A 337 17.41 -13.17 -15.23
C LEU A 337 17.22 -11.98 -16.19
N PHE A 338 17.15 -10.77 -15.67
CA PHE A 338 17.08 -9.55 -16.50
C PHE A 338 18.46 -9.04 -16.92
N GLY A 339 19.57 -9.62 -16.41
CA GLY A 339 20.92 -9.16 -16.69
C GLY A 339 21.26 -7.80 -16.05
N ALA A 340 20.48 -7.34 -15.07
CA ALA A 340 20.81 -6.21 -14.21
C ALA A 340 22.00 -6.54 -13.32
N ASP A 341 22.04 -7.79 -12.85
CA ASP A 341 23.16 -8.40 -12.16
C ASP A 341 23.76 -9.53 -13.02
N ARG A 342 25.08 -9.77 -12.89
CA ARG A 342 25.79 -10.82 -13.64
C ARG A 342 25.89 -12.08 -12.81
N ALA A 343 25.52 -13.22 -13.39
CA ALA A 343 25.76 -14.52 -12.79
C ALA A 343 27.26 -14.89 -12.80
N ASP A 344 27.72 -15.45 -11.70
CA ASP A 344 29.11 -15.98 -11.56
C ASP A 344 29.15 -17.47 -11.86
N SER A 345 28.02 -18.16 -11.78
CA SER A 345 27.91 -19.59 -12.00
C SER A 345 26.65 -19.94 -12.79
N GLY A 346 26.62 -21.15 -13.34
CA GLY A 346 25.49 -21.70 -14.06
C GLY A 346 25.34 -21.22 -15.48
N THR A 347 24.21 -21.60 -16.08
CA THR A 347 23.85 -21.28 -17.47
C THR A 347 22.40 -20.87 -17.56
N ILE A 348 22.13 -19.91 -18.44
CA ILE A 348 20.78 -19.47 -18.77
C ILE A 348 20.48 -19.93 -20.21
N LEU A 349 19.35 -20.59 -20.38
CA LEU A 349 18.84 -20.96 -21.70
C LEU A 349 17.55 -20.16 -21.97
N VAL A 350 17.43 -19.66 -23.18
CA VAL A 350 16.20 -19.09 -23.72
C VAL A 350 15.82 -19.91 -24.95
N GLU A 351 14.63 -20.51 -24.93
CA GLU A 351 14.17 -21.43 -25.98
C GLU A 351 15.20 -22.54 -26.27
N GLY A 352 15.78 -23.11 -25.20
CA GLY A 352 16.79 -24.18 -25.31
C GLY A 352 18.17 -23.73 -25.79
N ARG A 353 18.37 -22.45 -26.11
CA ARG A 353 19.67 -21.90 -26.56
C ARG A 353 20.39 -21.25 -25.40
N HIS A 354 21.67 -21.55 -25.24
CA HIS A 354 22.52 -20.88 -24.26
C HIS A 354 22.63 -19.39 -24.59
N VAL A 355 22.30 -18.53 -23.61
CA VAL A 355 22.40 -17.09 -23.72
C VAL A 355 23.26 -16.51 -22.58
N ARG A 356 23.90 -15.40 -22.85
CA ARG A 356 24.64 -14.63 -21.85
C ARG A 356 23.95 -13.29 -21.63
N LEU A 357 23.21 -13.16 -20.54
CA LEU A 357 22.57 -11.91 -20.15
C LEU A 357 23.55 -11.08 -19.33
N ARG A 358 24.29 -10.19 -19.99
CA ARG A 358 25.30 -9.31 -19.37
C ARG A 358 24.79 -7.90 -19.09
N SER A 359 23.62 -7.60 -19.61
CA SER A 359 22.97 -6.29 -19.50
C SER A 359 21.46 -6.42 -19.71
N PRO A 360 20.65 -5.47 -19.17
CA PRO A 360 19.21 -5.37 -19.47
C PRO A 360 18.90 -5.36 -20.97
N ARG A 361 19.79 -4.77 -21.78
CA ARG A 361 19.63 -4.74 -23.23
C ARG A 361 19.65 -6.13 -23.86
N ASP A 362 20.45 -7.05 -23.32
CA ASP A 362 20.49 -8.43 -23.79
C ASP A 362 19.18 -9.15 -23.47
N ALA A 363 18.64 -9.00 -22.25
CA ALA A 363 17.36 -9.55 -21.85
C ALA A 363 16.21 -9.05 -22.76
N VAL A 364 16.15 -7.73 -22.99
CA VAL A 364 15.13 -7.13 -23.88
C VAL A 364 15.21 -7.67 -25.31
N ARG A 365 16.42 -7.94 -25.84
CA ARG A 365 16.59 -8.55 -27.17
C ARG A 365 16.04 -9.98 -27.23
N HIS A 366 16.06 -10.70 -26.12
CA HIS A 366 15.49 -12.03 -25.99
C HIS A 366 14.00 -12.01 -25.58
N GLY A 367 13.35 -10.84 -25.60
CA GLY A 367 11.94 -10.71 -25.29
C GLY A 367 11.61 -10.79 -23.78
N ILE A 368 12.56 -10.42 -22.91
CA ILE A 368 12.38 -10.38 -21.45
C ILE A 368 12.20 -8.93 -21.01
N GLY A 369 11.08 -8.62 -20.33
CA GLY A 369 10.81 -7.35 -19.68
C GLY A 369 10.90 -7.46 -18.15
N TYR A 370 11.15 -6.34 -17.45
CA TYR A 370 11.29 -6.32 -15.99
C TYR A 370 10.70 -5.07 -15.36
N CYS A 371 9.69 -5.25 -14.51
CA CYS A 371 9.18 -4.22 -13.62
C CYS A 371 9.87 -4.35 -12.26
N ALA A 372 10.68 -3.37 -11.89
CA ALA A 372 11.45 -3.36 -10.66
C ALA A 372 10.58 -3.08 -9.42
N GLU A 373 11.02 -3.55 -8.24
CA GLU A 373 10.38 -3.36 -6.95
C GLU A 373 10.19 -1.87 -6.61
N ASP A 374 11.27 -1.07 -6.69
CA ASP A 374 11.18 0.38 -6.44
C ASP A 374 10.77 1.13 -7.71
N ARG A 375 9.43 1.25 -7.88
CA ARG A 375 8.82 1.98 -8.99
C ARG A 375 9.36 3.40 -9.15
N LYS A 376 9.61 4.11 -8.05
CA LYS A 376 10.00 5.53 -8.08
C LYS A 376 11.47 5.73 -8.45
N LYS A 377 12.36 4.84 -7.99
CA LYS A 377 13.79 4.96 -8.23
C LYS A 377 14.26 4.26 -9.51
N GLU A 378 13.74 3.05 -9.76
CA GLU A 378 14.20 2.20 -10.86
C GLU A 378 13.15 2.05 -11.98
N GLY A 379 11.89 2.38 -11.70
CA GLY A 379 10.78 2.18 -12.62
C GLY A 379 10.52 3.39 -13.51
N ILE A 380 9.93 4.45 -12.99
CA ILE A 380 9.48 5.62 -13.76
C ILE A 380 10.55 6.73 -13.82
N VAL A 381 10.47 7.55 -14.86
CA VAL A 381 11.19 8.83 -14.92
C VAL A 381 10.16 9.92 -14.67
N ALA A 382 10.18 10.49 -13.46
CA ALA A 382 9.11 11.31 -12.90
C ALA A 382 8.78 12.56 -13.73
N GLU A 383 9.79 13.18 -14.30
CA GLU A 383 9.71 14.42 -15.10
C GLU A 383 9.21 14.19 -16.52
N LEU A 384 9.33 12.96 -17.03
CA LEU A 384 8.86 12.62 -18.37
C LEU A 384 7.34 12.42 -18.39
N SER A 385 6.75 12.66 -19.56
CA SER A 385 5.33 12.42 -19.79
C SER A 385 4.98 10.93 -19.69
N ILE A 386 3.68 10.62 -19.55
CA ILE A 386 3.16 9.24 -19.59
C ILE A 386 3.57 8.57 -20.90
N ARG A 387 3.38 9.25 -22.04
CA ARG A 387 3.78 8.77 -23.36
C ARG A 387 5.26 8.42 -23.43
N GLU A 388 6.13 9.30 -22.96
CA GLU A 388 7.58 9.06 -22.96
C GLU A 388 7.97 7.91 -22.07
N ASN A 389 7.36 7.81 -20.89
CA ASN A 389 7.57 6.68 -19.98
C ASN A 389 7.14 5.35 -20.61
N ILE A 390 6.00 5.28 -21.28
CA ILE A 390 5.51 4.06 -21.95
C ILE A 390 6.47 3.64 -23.07
N LEU A 391 6.98 4.58 -23.85
CA LEU A 391 7.78 4.28 -25.05
C LEU A 391 9.27 4.12 -24.80
N LEU A 392 9.74 4.40 -23.57
CA LEU A 392 11.17 4.41 -23.23
C LEU A 392 11.88 3.09 -23.58
N ALA A 393 11.30 1.95 -23.17
CA ALA A 393 11.89 0.63 -23.42
C ALA A 393 11.82 0.26 -24.92
N LEU A 394 10.73 0.59 -25.60
CA LEU A 394 10.59 0.37 -27.04
C LEU A 394 11.61 1.18 -27.84
N GLN A 395 11.83 2.46 -27.48
CA GLN A 395 12.84 3.31 -28.12
C GLN A 395 14.26 2.77 -27.86
N ALA A 396 14.54 2.32 -26.63
CA ALA A 396 15.83 1.71 -26.28
C ALA A 396 16.09 0.42 -27.08
N ARG A 397 15.06 -0.43 -27.26
CA ARG A 397 15.14 -1.66 -28.09
C ARG A 397 15.44 -1.33 -29.56
N ARG A 398 14.80 -0.30 -30.12
CA ARG A 398 14.99 0.12 -31.52
C ARG A 398 16.36 0.78 -31.76
N GLY A 399 16.93 1.38 -30.72
CA GLY A 399 18.20 2.14 -30.77
C GLY A 399 18.00 3.62 -31.10
N TRP A 400 19.04 4.41 -30.84
CA TRP A 400 19.03 5.88 -30.93
C TRP A 400 18.75 6.41 -32.33
N TRP A 401 19.18 5.71 -33.36
CA TRP A 401 19.05 6.13 -34.76
C TRP A 401 17.66 5.91 -35.34
N ARG A 402 16.87 5.03 -34.77
CA ARG A 402 15.52 4.68 -35.26
C ARG A 402 14.44 5.30 -34.38
N LYS A 403 14.38 6.64 -34.39
CA LYS A 403 13.40 7.39 -33.60
C LYS A 403 11.97 7.02 -34.01
N ILE A 404 11.08 6.91 -33.02
CA ILE A 404 9.65 6.76 -33.23
C ILE A 404 9.10 8.14 -33.62
N SER A 405 8.35 8.22 -34.74
CA SER A 405 7.70 9.49 -35.11
C SER A 405 6.71 9.92 -34.02
N ARG A 406 6.50 11.23 -33.87
CA ARG A 406 5.59 11.77 -32.84
C ARG A 406 4.18 11.20 -32.99
N GLN A 407 3.64 11.14 -34.21
CA GLN A 407 2.34 10.57 -34.49
C GLN A 407 2.26 9.12 -34.00
N ARG A 408 3.22 8.27 -34.38
CA ARG A 408 3.25 6.86 -33.96
C ARG A 408 3.46 6.71 -32.45
N ALA A 409 4.17 7.62 -31.84
CA ALA A 409 4.37 7.66 -30.40
C ALA A 409 3.06 7.95 -29.65
N CYS A 410 2.25 8.90 -30.13
CA CYS A 410 0.93 9.18 -29.57
C CYS A 410 -0.01 7.99 -29.75
N GLU A 411 -0.13 7.45 -30.96
CA GLU A 411 -0.99 6.28 -31.26
C GLU A 411 -0.69 5.09 -30.33
N LEU A 412 0.60 4.80 -30.09
CA LEU A 412 1.01 3.71 -29.21
C LEU A 412 0.73 3.99 -27.75
N ALA A 413 0.93 5.23 -27.30
CA ALA A 413 0.65 5.61 -25.93
C ALA A 413 -0.85 5.53 -25.64
N ASP A 414 -1.68 6.09 -26.53
CA ASP A 414 -3.14 6.06 -26.42
C ASP A 414 -3.66 4.61 -26.39
N LEU A 415 -3.13 3.75 -27.26
CA LEU A 415 -3.47 2.32 -27.28
C LEU A 415 -3.20 1.65 -25.92
N TRP A 416 -2.05 1.91 -25.29
CA TRP A 416 -1.71 1.28 -24.02
C TRP A 416 -2.41 1.93 -22.83
N ILE A 417 -2.69 3.24 -22.89
CA ILE A 417 -3.51 3.95 -21.90
C ILE A 417 -4.92 3.32 -21.87
N GLU A 418 -5.52 3.13 -23.03
CA GLU A 418 -6.84 2.50 -23.17
C GLU A 418 -6.83 1.04 -22.71
N ARG A 419 -5.92 0.22 -23.26
CA ARG A 419 -5.83 -1.23 -22.94
C ARG A 419 -5.64 -1.53 -21.48
N LEU A 420 -4.83 -0.73 -20.78
CA LEU A 420 -4.57 -0.92 -19.36
C LEU A 420 -5.48 -0.06 -18.46
N GLY A 421 -6.37 0.74 -19.05
CA GLY A 421 -7.28 1.60 -18.31
C GLY A 421 -6.52 2.57 -17.40
N ILE A 422 -5.48 3.23 -17.92
CA ILE A 422 -4.71 4.25 -17.20
C ILE A 422 -5.57 5.50 -17.12
N LYS A 423 -5.91 5.93 -15.91
CA LYS A 423 -6.67 7.16 -15.71
C LYS A 423 -5.73 8.36 -15.79
N ALA A 424 -5.74 9.03 -16.92
CA ALA A 424 -4.95 10.22 -17.20
C ALA A 424 -5.85 11.25 -17.93
N SER A 425 -5.59 12.54 -17.71
CA SER A 425 -6.28 13.62 -18.45
C SER A 425 -5.66 13.82 -19.84
N ASP A 426 -4.33 13.60 -19.94
CA ASP A 426 -3.55 13.74 -21.17
C ASP A 426 -2.32 12.84 -21.07
N ALA A 427 -1.92 12.21 -22.19
CA ALA A 427 -0.70 11.41 -22.29
C ALA A 427 0.59 12.24 -22.15
N GLU A 428 0.54 13.53 -22.36
CA GLU A 428 1.67 14.47 -22.25
C GLU A 428 1.90 14.97 -20.81
N GLN A 429 0.99 14.71 -19.86
CA GLN A 429 1.22 15.11 -18.47
C GLN A 429 2.37 14.32 -17.84
N PRO A 430 3.14 14.92 -16.90
CA PRO A 430 4.18 14.22 -16.16
C PRO A 430 3.62 13.00 -15.42
N ILE A 431 4.32 11.85 -15.50
CA ILE A 431 3.86 10.60 -14.87
C ILE A 431 3.79 10.72 -13.35
N ALA A 432 4.58 11.61 -12.75
CA ALA A 432 4.57 11.88 -11.32
C ALA A 432 3.19 12.30 -10.78
N LEU A 433 2.34 12.91 -11.62
CA LEU A 433 1.00 13.36 -11.25
C LEU A 433 -0.05 12.23 -11.19
N LEU A 434 0.30 11.03 -11.65
CA LEU A 434 -0.60 9.88 -11.58
C LEU A 434 -0.61 9.27 -10.18
N SER A 435 -1.76 8.65 -9.82
CA SER A 435 -1.82 7.77 -8.64
C SER A 435 -0.89 6.55 -8.80
N GLY A 436 -0.47 5.96 -7.68
CA GLY A 436 0.46 4.82 -7.67
C GLY A 436 0.00 3.66 -8.57
N GLY A 437 -1.28 3.32 -8.56
CA GLY A 437 -1.84 2.28 -9.43
C GLY A 437 -1.76 2.64 -10.92
N ASN A 438 -1.99 3.91 -11.29
CA ASN A 438 -1.86 4.34 -12.69
C ASN A 438 -0.38 4.44 -13.13
N GLN A 439 0.54 4.82 -12.24
CA GLN A 439 1.99 4.76 -12.49
C GLN A 439 2.43 3.31 -12.77
N GLN A 440 1.93 2.35 -11.98
CA GLN A 440 2.24 0.93 -12.16
C GLN A 440 1.71 0.39 -13.50
N LYS A 441 0.50 0.77 -13.89
CA LYS A 441 -0.05 0.44 -15.21
C LYS A 441 0.77 1.03 -16.35
N ALA A 442 1.26 2.28 -16.21
CA ALA A 442 2.13 2.89 -17.21
C ALA A 442 3.49 2.18 -17.30
N LEU A 443 4.04 1.71 -16.17
CA LEU A 443 5.26 0.90 -16.14
C LEU A 443 5.03 -0.47 -16.81
N LEU A 444 3.88 -1.09 -16.57
CA LEU A 444 3.47 -2.32 -17.26
C LEU A 444 3.34 -2.08 -18.76
N ALA A 445 2.69 -0.98 -19.18
CA ALA A 445 2.57 -0.56 -20.57
C ALA A 445 3.92 -0.41 -21.27
N ARG A 446 4.93 0.14 -20.58
CA ARG A 446 6.30 0.29 -21.10
C ARG A 446 6.88 -1.01 -21.59
N TRP A 447 6.73 -2.06 -20.79
CA TRP A 447 7.28 -3.37 -21.15
C TRP A 447 6.43 -4.08 -22.18
N LEU A 448 5.10 -4.03 -22.04
CA LEU A 448 4.18 -4.63 -23.02
C LEU A 448 4.31 -3.99 -24.42
N ALA A 449 4.66 -2.70 -24.50
CA ALA A 449 4.95 -2.03 -25.76
C ALA A 449 6.18 -2.61 -26.50
N THR A 450 7.04 -3.34 -25.80
CA THR A 450 8.17 -4.08 -26.41
C THR A 450 7.78 -5.47 -26.94
N ASP A 451 6.52 -5.88 -26.80
CA ASP A 451 6.05 -7.22 -27.15
C ASP A 451 6.93 -8.33 -26.51
N PRO A 452 6.97 -8.39 -25.16
CA PRO A 452 7.81 -9.36 -24.46
C PRO A 452 7.17 -10.75 -24.50
N ARG A 453 8.01 -11.79 -24.40
CA ARG A 453 7.57 -13.18 -24.24
C ARG A 453 7.61 -13.63 -22.79
N LEU A 454 8.45 -12.99 -21.98
CA LEU A 454 8.50 -13.12 -20.53
C LEU A 454 8.46 -11.73 -19.89
N LEU A 455 7.59 -11.55 -18.93
CA LEU A 455 7.52 -10.36 -18.10
C LEU A 455 7.83 -10.72 -16.65
N ILE A 456 8.89 -10.16 -16.11
CA ILE A 456 9.27 -10.27 -14.71
C ILE A 456 8.65 -9.10 -13.95
N LEU A 457 7.90 -9.40 -12.91
CA LEU A 457 7.19 -8.44 -12.07
C LEU A 457 7.67 -8.60 -10.64
N ASP A 458 8.41 -7.63 -10.14
CA ASP A 458 8.94 -7.60 -8.78
C ASP A 458 8.13 -6.62 -7.94
N GLU A 459 7.36 -7.15 -6.99
CA GLU A 459 6.43 -6.40 -6.11
C GLU A 459 5.48 -5.45 -6.89
N PRO A 460 4.78 -5.91 -7.96
CA PRO A 460 4.04 -5.01 -8.84
C PRO A 460 2.84 -4.35 -8.18
N THR A 461 2.44 -4.81 -7.02
CA THR A 461 1.27 -4.36 -6.26
C THR A 461 1.65 -3.55 -5.02
N ARG A 462 2.94 -3.36 -4.76
CA ARG A 462 3.43 -2.63 -3.60
C ARG A 462 3.05 -1.15 -3.64
N GLY A 463 2.44 -0.66 -2.54
CA GLY A 463 2.08 0.76 -2.40
C GLY A 463 0.97 1.23 -3.36
N ILE A 464 0.08 0.32 -3.74
CA ILE A 464 -1.15 0.63 -4.47
C ILE A 464 -2.38 0.15 -3.69
N ASP A 465 -3.52 0.75 -3.95
CA ASP A 465 -4.77 0.38 -3.26
C ASP A 465 -5.29 -1.01 -3.67
N VAL A 466 -6.10 -1.61 -2.78
CA VAL A 466 -6.62 -2.97 -2.94
C VAL A 466 -7.35 -3.18 -4.27
N ALA A 467 -8.15 -2.20 -4.73
CA ALA A 467 -8.87 -2.34 -6.00
C ALA A 467 -7.93 -2.32 -7.21
N ALA A 468 -6.90 -1.46 -7.18
CA ALA A 468 -5.88 -1.43 -8.22
C ALA A 468 -5.02 -2.71 -8.22
N LYS A 469 -4.74 -3.31 -7.05
CA LYS A 469 -4.07 -4.62 -6.94
C LYS A 469 -4.86 -5.69 -7.68
N PHE A 470 -6.15 -5.83 -7.40
CA PHE A 470 -7.01 -6.80 -8.07
C PHE A 470 -7.10 -6.56 -9.58
N ASP A 471 -7.26 -5.29 -10.01
CA ASP A 471 -7.31 -4.95 -11.43
C ASP A 471 -6.00 -5.32 -12.16
N ILE A 472 -4.84 -5.12 -11.54
CA ILE A 472 -3.56 -5.54 -12.11
C ILE A 472 -3.47 -7.07 -12.19
N MET A 473 -3.81 -7.80 -11.12
CA MET A 473 -3.76 -9.27 -11.11
C MET A 473 -4.67 -9.88 -12.18
N ASP A 474 -5.90 -9.40 -12.32
CA ASP A 474 -6.84 -9.87 -13.34
C ASP A 474 -6.30 -9.62 -14.77
N ARG A 475 -5.65 -8.45 -15.00
CA ARG A 475 -4.97 -8.15 -16.28
C ARG A 475 -3.79 -9.07 -16.55
N LEU A 476 -3.01 -9.42 -15.53
CA LEU A 476 -1.89 -10.35 -15.67
C LEU A 476 -2.37 -11.76 -16.06
N LEU A 477 -3.47 -12.24 -15.46
CA LEU A 477 -4.11 -13.50 -15.84
C LEU A 477 -4.59 -13.46 -17.31
N ALA A 478 -5.24 -12.36 -17.71
CA ALA A 478 -5.67 -12.20 -19.10
C ALA A 478 -4.49 -12.15 -20.10
N LEU A 479 -3.39 -11.47 -19.75
CA LEU A 479 -2.18 -11.43 -20.58
C LEU A 479 -1.53 -12.81 -20.69
N CYS A 480 -1.49 -13.57 -19.59
CA CYS A 480 -0.98 -14.93 -19.57
C CYS A 480 -1.83 -15.88 -20.44
N ALA A 481 -3.15 -15.77 -20.36
CA ALA A 481 -4.07 -16.53 -21.23
C ALA A 481 -3.85 -16.23 -22.73
N ASN A 482 -3.33 -15.04 -23.06
CA ASN A 482 -2.93 -14.65 -24.41
C ASN A 482 -1.48 -15.04 -24.77
N GLY A 483 -0.83 -15.89 -23.96
CA GLY A 483 0.47 -16.49 -24.26
C GLY A 483 1.69 -15.78 -23.66
N LEU A 484 1.51 -14.71 -22.88
CA LEU A 484 2.62 -14.07 -22.17
C LEU A 484 3.05 -14.95 -20.97
N SER A 485 4.34 -15.26 -20.87
CA SER A 485 4.91 -15.89 -19.67
C SER A 485 5.20 -14.82 -18.62
N ILE A 486 4.96 -15.14 -17.34
CA ILE A 486 5.15 -14.18 -16.26
C ILE A 486 5.94 -14.82 -15.13
N LEU A 487 6.95 -14.12 -14.63
CA LEU A 487 7.59 -14.39 -13.33
C LEU A 487 7.05 -13.35 -12.35
N PHE A 488 6.23 -13.81 -11.39
CA PHE A 488 5.53 -12.95 -10.45
C PHE A 488 6.15 -13.06 -9.06
N ILE A 489 6.59 -11.95 -8.51
CA ILE A 489 7.23 -11.85 -7.20
C ILE A 489 6.37 -10.92 -6.34
N SER A 490 5.91 -11.41 -5.18
CA SER A 490 5.25 -10.59 -4.17
C SER A 490 5.63 -11.06 -2.77
N SER A 491 5.71 -10.11 -1.84
CA SER A 491 5.83 -10.37 -0.41
C SER A 491 4.51 -10.89 0.19
N GLU A 492 3.38 -10.57 -0.45
CA GLU A 492 2.05 -11.06 -0.07
C GLU A 492 1.81 -12.44 -0.70
N ILE A 493 1.87 -13.50 0.11
CA ILE A 493 1.73 -14.89 -0.37
C ILE A 493 0.35 -15.11 -0.99
N SER A 494 -0.70 -14.47 -0.48
CA SER A 494 -2.05 -14.48 -1.04
C SER A 494 -2.10 -14.03 -2.52
N GLU A 495 -1.31 -13.01 -2.88
CA GLU A 495 -1.20 -12.54 -4.27
C GLU A 495 -0.50 -13.58 -5.16
N VAL A 496 0.61 -14.16 -4.64
CA VAL A 496 1.36 -15.20 -5.36
C VAL A 496 0.46 -16.41 -5.65
N VAL A 497 -0.25 -16.90 -4.63
CA VAL A 497 -1.17 -18.05 -4.75
C VAL A 497 -2.29 -17.76 -5.74
N ARG A 498 -2.83 -16.54 -5.72
CA ARG A 498 -3.95 -16.14 -6.56
C ARG A 498 -3.64 -16.19 -8.07
N VAL A 499 -2.46 -15.74 -8.47
CA VAL A 499 -2.15 -15.57 -9.90
C VAL A 499 -1.28 -16.67 -10.47
N SER A 500 -0.56 -17.44 -9.63
CA SER A 500 0.48 -18.35 -10.10
C SER A 500 -0.04 -19.75 -10.40
N HIS A 501 0.43 -20.35 -11.49
CA HIS A 501 0.19 -21.75 -11.82
C HIS A 501 1.13 -22.69 -11.04
N ARG A 502 2.36 -22.23 -10.81
CA ARG A 502 3.40 -22.88 -10.01
C ARG A 502 4.05 -21.85 -9.11
N VAL A 503 4.47 -22.24 -7.92
CA VAL A 503 5.17 -21.37 -6.97
C VAL A 503 6.48 -22.01 -6.57
N ALA A 504 7.59 -21.32 -6.85
CA ALA A 504 8.90 -21.67 -6.34
C ALA A 504 9.13 -20.93 -5.01
N VAL A 505 9.44 -21.67 -3.95
CA VAL A 505 9.66 -21.13 -2.61
C VAL A 505 11.17 -20.97 -2.38
N LEU A 506 11.57 -19.74 -2.04
CA LEU A 506 12.95 -19.37 -1.76
C LEU A 506 13.15 -19.12 -0.27
N ARG A 507 14.28 -19.61 0.26
CA ARG A 507 14.75 -19.34 1.63
C ARG A 507 16.28 -19.33 1.63
N ASP A 508 16.90 -18.41 2.36
CA ASP A 508 18.35 -18.29 2.50
C ASP A 508 19.08 -18.25 1.15
N ARG A 509 18.49 -17.53 0.17
CA ARG A 509 19.02 -17.31 -1.19
C ARG A 509 19.14 -18.60 -2.03
N ARG A 510 18.27 -19.58 -1.79
CA ARG A 510 18.16 -20.83 -2.57
C ARG A 510 16.71 -21.25 -2.74
N LYS A 511 16.39 -21.97 -3.79
CA LYS A 511 15.09 -22.62 -3.97
C LYS A 511 15.03 -23.85 -3.06
N ILE A 512 14.04 -23.92 -2.20
CA ILE A 512 13.83 -25.03 -1.26
C ILE A 512 12.74 -25.98 -1.71
N ALA A 513 11.74 -25.46 -2.44
CA ALA A 513 10.62 -26.24 -2.92
C ALA A 513 9.99 -25.60 -4.16
N GLU A 514 9.17 -26.37 -4.86
CA GLU A 514 8.27 -25.89 -5.88
C GLU A 514 6.93 -26.60 -5.74
N VAL A 515 5.83 -25.85 -5.76
CA VAL A 515 4.47 -26.36 -5.56
C VAL A 515 3.56 -25.91 -6.69
N ALA A 516 2.57 -26.75 -7.02
CA ALA A 516 1.59 -26.47 -8.07
C ALA A 516 0.22 -27.06 -7.70
N GLY A 517 -0.83 -26.61 -8.37
CA GLY A 517 -2.19 -27.09 -8.17
C GLY A 517 -2.67 -26.93 -6.72
N LYS A 518 -3.31 -27.95 -6.15
CA LYS A 518 -3.87 -27.92 -4.79
C LYS A 518 -2.82 -27.72 -3.68
N ALA A 519 -1.53 -28.01 -3.94
CA ALA A 519 -0.44 -27.77 -3.01
C ALA A 519 -0.02 -26.29 -2.96
N SER A 520 -0.42 -25.48 -3.93
CA SER A 520 -0.16 -24.05 -4.00
C SER A 520 -1.20 -23.27 -3.17
N ASN A 521 -1.19 -23.45 -1.86
CA ASN A 521 -2.01 -22.71 -0.91
C ASN A 521 -1.12 -22.00 0.12
N GLU A 522 -1.67 -20.95 0.74
CA GLU A 522 -0.93 -20.07 1.65
C GLU A 522 -0.30 -20.85 2.82
N ASP A 523 -1.08 -21.70 3.49
CA ASP A 523 -0.62 -22.48 4.66
C ASP A 523 0.58 -23.38 4.33
N ASN A 524 0.55 -24.02 3.16
CA ASN A 524 1.64 -24.89 2.74
C ASN A 524 2.91 -24.08 2.40
N ILE A 525 2.75 -22.96 1.70
CA ILE A 525 3.87 -22.08 1.37
C ILE A 525 4.48 -21.50 2.65
N TYR A 526 3.66 -21.05 3.62
CA TYR A 526 4.16 -20.59 4.92
C TYR A 526 4.93 -21.67 5.68
N ARG A 527 4.42 -22.92 5.69
CA ARG A 527 5.15 -24.06 6.33
C ARG A 527 6.50 -24.30 5.66
N LEU A 528 6.58 -24.29 4.34
CA LEU A 528 7.83 -24.44 3.60
C LEU A 528 8.81 -23.33 3.93
N ILE A 529 8.35 -22.07 3.95
CA ILE A 529 9.19 -20.92 4.32
C ILE A 529 9.70 -21.04 5.76
N ALA A 530 8.84 -21.43 6.71
CA ALA A 530 9.21 -21.60 8.12
C ALA A 530 10.16 -22.78 8.38
N GLY A 531 10.28 -23.73 7.44
CA GLY A 531 11.12 -24.91 7.62
C GLY A 531 10.48 -26.03 8.43
N SER A 532 9.16 -26.00 8.66
CA SER A 532 8.39 -27.00 9.40
C SER A 532 7.97 -28.18 8.50
N GLY A 533 8.81 -28.62 7.60
CA GLY A 533 8.53 -29.68 6.65
C GLY A 533 9.59 -30.78 6.74
N GLU A 534 9.52 -31.61 7.78
CA GLU A 534 9.92 -33.03 7.81
C GLU A 534 8.80 -33.84 8.43
#